data_6e6018ebcf57f7017cd5674892609d3c
#
_entry.id   6e6018ebcf57f7017cd5674892609d3c
#
_cell.length_a   1.000
_cell.length_b   1.000
_cell.length_c   1.000
_cell.angle_alpha   90.00
_cell.angle_beta   90.00
_cell.angle_gamma   90.00
#
_symmetry.space_group_name_H-M   'P 1'
#
loop_
_entity.id
_entity.type
_entity.pdbx_description
1 polymer ?
#
loop_
_entity_poly.entity_id
_entity_poly.type
_entity_poly.pdbx_seq_one_letter_code
_entity_poly.pdbx_strand_id
1 'polypeptide(L)'
;NLKATKRDSLTSGSNKKLRAEGFIPAILYGGNNPNLNISINKKEIANIINSETFLSKVLEIEVDGKKEKVIPRDVSFHVVSEEPIHIDFMRIVSGKKIILEIPVKFINHPDSPGLKRGGVLNIVRRKVELNCPAENIPDEIIVDLAGTDIGTSIKISSVKLPENIKPTITDRDFVVATVAAPTIIKEPEKPAEDTAAEGAEGEAPAEGSEVSAKEGEAAKKDEKGKEGTSDKKPEDKKPAEKKPAEKK
;
A
#
# COMPACT_ATOMS: atom_id res chain seq x y z
N ASN A 1 22.00 -12.65 -1.54
CA ASN A 1 22.10 -13.55 -0.37
C ASN A 1 21.89 -12.72 0.89
N LEU A 2 20.95 -13.10 1.74
CA LEU A 2 20.67 -12.45 3.02
C LEU A 2 21.01 -13.41 4.15
N LYS A 3 21.68 -12.90 5.18
CA LYS A 3 21.95 -13.67 6.39
C LYS A 3 20.82 -13.46 7.38
N ALA A 4 20.27 -14.54 7.91
CA ALA A 4 19.21 -14.50 8.89
C ALA A 4 19.55 -15.39 10.08
N THR A 5 19.12 -14.98 11.25
CA THR A 5 19.30 -15.71 12.51
C THR A 5 17.95 -16.22 12.98
N LYS A 6 17.87 -17.46 13.36
CA LYS A 6 16.68 -18.05 13.96
C LYS A 6 16.39 -17.41 15.31
N ARG A 7 15.13 -17.18 15.62
CA ARG A 7 14.70 -16.61 16.89
C ARG A 7 13.63 -17.49 17.56
N ASP A 8 13.77 -17.68 18.84
CA ASP A 8 12.84 -18.46 19.65
C ASP A 8 11.87 -17.58 20.44
N SER A 9 12.26 -16.34 20.74
CA SER A 9 11.41 -15.40 21.47
C SER A 9 10.50 -14.60 20.55
N LEU A 10 9.19 -14.73 20.75
CA LEU A 10 8.13 -14.11 19.91
C LEU A 10 7.35 -13.01 20.65
N THR A 11 7.82 -12.61 21.84
CA THR A 11 7.12 -11.60 22.63
C THR A 11 7.21 -10.21 22.01
N SER A 12 6.21 -9.38 22.25
CA SER A 12 6.17 -7.98 21.76
C SER A 12 7.37 -7.17 22.27
N GLY A 13 7.79 -7.38 23.52
CA GLY A 13 8.96 -6.73 24.10
C GLY A 13 10.26 -7.12 23.42
N SER A 14 10.43 -8.42 23.08
CA SER A 14 11.60 -8.91 22.34
C SER A 14 11.65 -8.31 20.93
N ASN A 15 10.53 -8.24 20.23
CA ASN A 15 10.47 -7.63 18.90
C ASN A 15 10.83 -6.13 18.92
N LYS A 16 10.44 -5.42 19.98
CA LYS A 16 10.81 -4.01 20.15
C LYS A 16 12.32 -3.84 20.36
N LYS A 17 12.94 -4.72 21.17
CA LYS A 17 14.39 -4.71 21.40
C LYS A 17 15.15 -5.02 20.10
N LEU A 18 14.76 -6.06 19.37
CA LEU A 18 15.38 -6.41 18.09
C LEU A 18 15.36 -5.25 17.08
N ARG A 19 14.22 -4.54 16.98
CA ARG A 19 14.15 -3.37 16.10
C ARG A 19 15.06 -2.23 16.56
N ALA A 20 15.19 -2.03 17.87
CA ALA A 20 16.13 -1.04 18.43
C ALA A 20 17.59 -1.40 18.17
N GLU A 21 17.92 -2.69 18.14
CA GLU A 21 19.24 -3.23 17.80
C GLU A 21 19.54 -3.22 16.28
N GLY A 22 18.57 -2.81 15.45
CA GLY A 22 18.73 -2.72 14.01
C GLY A 22 18.44 -4.03 13.26
N PHE A 23 17.69 -4.94 13.86
CA PHE A 23 17.21 -6.15 13.22
C PHE A 23 15.71 -6.07 12.92
N ILE A 24 15.30 -6.65 11.81
CA ILE A 24 13.91 -6.74 11.39
C ILE A 24 13.42 -8.17 11.64
N PRO A 25 12.36 -8.34 12.43
CA PRO A 25 11.70 -9.64 12.56
C PRO A 25 11.05 -10.05 11.23
N ALA A 26 11.23 -11.29 10.85
CA ALA A 26 10.62 -11.85 9.66
C ALA A 26 10.12 -13.29 9.91
N ILE A 27 9.23 -13.75 9.06
CA ILE A 27 8.73 -15.12 9.08
C ILE A 27 9.04 -15.77 7.74
N LEU A 28 9.43 -17.05 7.81
CA LEU A 28 9.66 -17.89 6.64
C LEU A 28 8.67 -19.04 6.68
N TYR A 29 7.75 -19.06 5.73
CA TYR A 29 6.68 -20.06 5.66
C TYR A 29 6.56 -20.69 4.27
N GLY A 30 5.72 -21.71 4.17
CA GLY A 30 5.48 -22.44 2.91
C GLY A 30 6.34 -23.70 2.76
N GLY A 31 6.00 -24.50 1.78
CA GLY A 31 6.60 -25.82 1.57
C GLY A 31 6.10 -26.85 2.59
N ASN A 32 6.89 -27.91 2.77
CA ASN A 32 6.60 -29.00 3.73
C ASN A 32 7.29 -28.77 5.08
N ASN A 33 8.14 -27.75 5.18
CA ASN A 33 8.89 -27.46 6.39
C ASN A 33 8.05 -26.58 7.35
N PRO A 34 8.27 -26.68 8.67
CA PRO A 34 7.60 -25.81 9.63
C PRO A 34 7.97 -24.34 9.40
N ASN A 35 7.08 -23.46 9.84
CA ASN A 35 7.36 -22.02 9.81
C ASN A 35 8.54 -21.70 10.70
N LEU A 36 9.45 -20.85 10.20
CA LEU A 36 10.61 -20.38 10.93
C LEU A 36 10.51 -18.88 11.20
N ASN A 37 10.70 -18.51 12.45
CA ASN A 37 10.81 -17.11 12.82
C ASN A 37 12.28 -16.71 12.76
N ILE A 38 12.58 -15.69 11.98
CA ILE A 38 13.94 -15.23 11.72
C ILE A 38 14.08 -13.73 12.02
N SER A 39 15.30 -13.28 12.16
CA SER A 39 15.67 -11.86 12.22
C SER A 39 16.73 -11.57 11.18
N ILE A 40 16.59 -10.44 10.50
CA ILE A 40 17.47 -10.02 9.41
C ILE A 40 18.02 -8.62 9.74
N ASN A 41 19.25 -8.35 9.34
CA ASN A 41 19.86 -7.05 9.55
C ASN A 41 19.16 -5.99 8.66
N LYS A 42 18.70 -4.90 9.31
CA LYS A 42 18.00 -3.79 8.62
C LYS A 42 18.84 -3.17 7.51
N LYS A 43 20.15 -3.00 7.72
CA LYS A 43 21.06 -2.37 6.73
C LYS A 43 21.19 -3.19 5.45
N GLU A 44 21.23 -4.51 5.56
CA GLU A 44 21.40 -5.40 4.39
C GLU A 44 20.15 -5.41 3.50
N ILE A 45 18.97 -5.38 4.14
CA ILE A 45 17.73 -5.53 3.40
C ILE A 45 17.13 -4.19 2.94
N ALA A 46 17.44 -3.07 3.61
CA ALA A 46 16.90 -1.76 3.28
C ALA A 46 17.18 -1.35 1.81
N ASN A 47 18.39 -1.61 1.33
CA ASN A 47 18.76 -1.31 -0.05
C ASN A 47 17.98 -2.13 -1.08
N ILE A 48 17.56 -3.33 -0.70
CA ILE A 48 16.84 -4.25 -1.57
C ILE A 48 15.33 -3.94 -1.56
N ILE A 49 14.79 -3.59 -0.39
CA ILE A 49 13.36 -3.24 -0.21
C ILE A 49 12.99 -2.00 -1.05
N ASN A 50 13.90 -1.02 -1.16
CA ASN A 50 13.64 0.21 -1.91
C ASN A 50 13.52 -0.01 -3.42
N SER A 51 13.85 -1.19 -3.93
CA SER A 51 13.62 -1.52 -5.35
C SER A 51 12.16 -1.91 -5.59
N GLU A 52 11.57 -1.38 -6.64
CA GLU A 52 10.18 -1.71 -7.04
C GLU A 52 9.99 -3.21 -7.32
N THR A 53 11.07 -3.88 -7.72
CA THR A 53 11.10 -5.31 -8.05
C THR A 53 11.27 -6.22 -6.84
N PHE A 54 11.34 -5.67 -5.60
CA PHE A 54 11.60 -6.46 -4.41
C PHE A 54 10.63 -7.63 -4.22
N LEU A 55 9.33 -7.38 -4.40
CA LEU A 55 8.27 -8.38 -4.20
C LEU A 55 8.23 -9.49 -5.27
N SER A 56 8.84 -9.26 -6.44
CA SER A 56 8.94 -10.25 -7.51
C SER A 56 10.28 -10.99 -7.53
N LYS A 57 11.28 -10.49 -6.80
CA LYS A 57 12.64 -11.02 -6.84
C LYS A 57 12.82 -12.24 -5.96
N VAL A 58 13.40 -13.29 -6.54
CA VAL A 58 13.82 -14.49 -5.80
C VAL A 58 15.07 -14.18 -4.98
N LEU A 59 14.98 -14.38 -3.67
CA LEU A 59 16.08 -14.17 -2.74
C LEU A 59 16.58 -15.50 -2.17
N GLU A 60 17.85 -15.55 -1.83
CA GLU A 60 18.44 -16.64 -1.07
C GLU A 60 18.67 -16.18 0.36
N ILE A 61 18.04 -16.85 1.30
CA ILE A 61 18.21 -16.60 2.75
C ILE A 61 19.01 -17.74 3.34
N GLU A 62 20.08 -17.39 4.05
CA GLU A 62 20.89 -18.33 4.81
C GLU A 62 20.45 -18.29 6.27
N VAL A 63 19.88 -19.41 6.74
CA VAL A 63 19.46 -19.59 8.12
C VAL A 63 20.24 -20.79 8.70
N ASP A 64 21.01 -20.58 9.74
CA ASP A 64 21.81 -21.63 10.41
C ASP A 64 22.67 -22.45 9.41
N GLY A 65 23.26 -21.78 8.40
CA GLY A 65 24.10 -22.43 7.38
C GLY A 65 23.33 -23.14 6.26
N LYS A 66 21.99 -23.13 6.30
CA LYS A 66 21.15 -23.66 5.22
C LYS A 66 20.66 -22.52 4.34
N LYS A 67 20.85 -22.65 3.03
CA LYS A 67 20.35 -21.71 2.05
C LYS A 67 19.00 -22.13 1.54
N GLU A 68 18.00 -21.28 1.65
CA GLU A 68 16.65 -21.49 1.16
C GLU A 68 16.28 -20.40 0.15
N LYS A 69 15.70 -20.82 -0.98
CA LYS A 69 15.15 -19.85 -1.97
C LYS A 69 13.76 -19.42 -1.55
N VAL A 70 13.58 -18.12 -1.48
CA VAL A 70 12.37 -17.50 -0.98
C VAL A 70 11.95 -16.31 -1.82
N ILE A 71 10.68 -15.94 -1.71
CA ILE A 71 10.11 -14.74 -2.29
C ILE A 71 9.53 -13.92 -1.16
N PRO A 72 9.81 -12.61 -1.08
CA PRO A 72 9.11 -11.74 -0.16
C PRO A 72 7.64 -11.60 -0.61
N ARG A 73 6.73 -11.78 0.33
CA ARG A 73 5.29 -11.71 0.07
C ARG A 73 4.71 -10.38 0.50
N ASP A 74 5.11 -9.91 1.66
CA ASP A 74 4.63 -8.66 2.23
C ASP A 74 5.72 -8.00 3.07
N VAL A 75 5.68 -6.67 3.12
CA VAL A 75 6.54 -5.84 3.95
C VAL A 75 5.69 -4.83 4.68
N SER A 76 5.69 -4.93 6.00
CA SER A 76 5.03 -3.95 6.85
C SER A 76 5.98 -2.81 7.18
N PHE A 77 5.57 -1.59 6.92
CA PHE A 77 6.33 -0.37 7.20
C PHE A 77 5.78 0.40 8.39
N HIS A 78 6.62 1.15 9.04
CA HIS A 78 6.21 2.10 10.07
C HIS A 78 5.58 3.32 9.40
N VAL A 79 4.41 3.74 9.89
CA VAL A 79 3.58 4.77 9.22
C VAL A 79 4.28 6.14 9.12
N VAL A 80 5.14 6.48 10.08
CA VAL A 80 5.79 7.81 10.14
C VAL A 80 7.22 7.76 9.61
N SER A 81 8.00 6.72 9.99
CA SER A 81 9.42 6.64 9.64
C SER A 81 9.70 5.86 8.36
N GLU A 82 8.66 5.23 7.77
CA GLU A 82 8.76 4.37 6.57
C GLU A 82 9.80 3.24 6.68
N GLU A 83 10.20 2.95 7.92
CA GLU A 83 11.13 1.86 8.18
C GLU A 83 10.41 0.51 8.15
N PRO A 84 11.03 -0.55 7.58
CA PRO A 84 10.45 -1.87 7.58
C PRO A 84 10.38 -2.43 9.00
N ILE A 85 9.18 -2.85 9.41
CA ILE A 85 8.88 -3.40 10.73
C ILE A 85 8.86 -4.93 10.71
N HIS A 86 8.31 -5.52 9.65
CA HIS A 86 8.16 -6.95 9.49
C HIS A 86 8.25 -7.34 8.02
N ILE A 87 8.75 -8.52 7.74
CA ILE A 87 8.84 -9.05 6.38
C ILE A 87 8.39 -10.50 6.37
N ASP A 88 7.53 -10.81 5.41
CA ASP A 88 7.00 -12.13 5.18
C ASP A 88 7.69 -12.77 3.97
N PHE A 89 8.33 -13.92 4.20
CA PHE A 89 8.96 -14.69 3.14
C PHE A 89 8.24 -16.01 2.91
N MET A 90 7.99 -16.31 1.65
CA MET A 90 7.43 -17.59 1.21
C MET A 90 8.50 -18.44 0.56
N ARG A 91 8.63 -19.69 0.99
CA ARG A 91 9.53 -20.67 0.36
C ARG A 91 9.05 -21.03 -1.03
N ILE A 92 9.98 -21.12 -1.95
CA ILE A 92 9.73 -21.59 -3.30
C ILE A 92 9.71 -23.12 -3.30
N VAL A 93 8.60 -23.68 -3.76
CA VAL A 93 8.50 -25.12 -3.99
C VAL A 93 8.43 -25.36 -5.49
N SER A 94 9.37 -26.14 -6.01
CA SER A 94 9.41 -26.46 -7.45
C SER A 94 8.09 -27.11 -7.89
N GLY A 95 7.64 -26.76 -9.10
CA GLY A 95 6.42 -27.28 -9.70
C GLY A 95 5.12 -26.65 -9.21
N LYS A 96 5.13 -25.72 -8.25
CA LYS A 96 3.94 -24.98 -7.83
C LYS A 96 3.82 -23.66 -8.58
N LYS A 97 2.58 -23.26 -8.85
CA LYS A 97 2.27 -21.95 -9.37
C LYS A 97 2.05 -20.99 -8.21
N ILE A 98 2.60 -19.79 -8.33
CA ILE A 98 2.56 -18.76 -7.29
C ILE A 98 1.94 -17.51 -7.90
N ILE A 99 1.04 -16.86 -7.18
CA ILE A 99 0.47 -15.58 -7.57
C ILE A 99 1.36 -14.49 -6.99
N LEU A 100 1.92 -13.67 -7.87
CA LEU A 100 2.82 -12.57 -7.51
C LEU A 100 2.38 -11.27 -8.17
N GLU A 101 2.62 -10.16 -7.48
CA GLU A 101 2.49 -8.81 -8.00
C GLU A 101 3.80 -8.39 -8.66
N ILE A 102 3.79 -8.25 -9.99
CA ILE A 102 4.95 -7.89 -10.76
C ILE A 102 4.83 -6.45 -11.23
N PRO A 103 5.85 -5.60 -11.01
CA PRO A 103 5.82 -4.22 -11.44
C PRO A 103 5.87 -4.11 -12.97
N VAL A 104 5.17 -3.10 -13.49
CA VAL A 104 5.15 -2.77 -14.91
C VAL A 104 6.08 -1.60 -15.18
N LYS A 105 7.02 -1.80 -16.09
CA LYS A 105 7.96 -0.78 -16.54
C LYS A 105 7.63 -0.34 -17.96
N PHE A 106 7.46 0.95 -18.13
CA PHE A 106 7.19 1.54 -19.45
C PHE A 106 8.48 1.99 -20.09
N ILE A 107 8.68 1.60 -21.34
CA ILE A 107 9.86 1.98 -22.13
C ILE A 107 9.43 2.77 -23.38
N ASN A 108 10.42 3.41 -24.04
CA ASN A 108 10.23 4.15 -25.29
C ASN A 108 9.24 5.32 -25.18
N HIS A 109 9.25 6.03 -24.04
CA HIS A 109 8.47 7.26 -23.86
C HIS A 109 8.72 8.30 -24.99
N PRO A 110 9.98 8.55 -25.42
CA PRO A 110 10.23 9.54 -26.46
C PRO A 110 9.75 9.12 -27.85
N ASP A 111 9.47 7.84 -28.09
CA ASP A 111 9.03 7.32 -29.39
C ASP A 111 7.50 7.26 -29.54
N SER A 112 6.78 7.63 -28.50
CA SER A 112 5.33 7.72 -28.54
C SER A 112 4.88 9.03 -29.21
N PRO A 113 4.15 8.99 -30.34
CA PRO A 113 3.61 10.18 -30.98
C PRO A 113 2.58 10.90 -30.11
N GLY A 114 1.85 10.16 -29.28
CA GLY A 114 0.87 10.71 -28.34
C GLY A 114 1.53 11.57 -27.27
N LEU A 115 2.65 11.11 -26.68
CA LEU A 115 3.39 11.87 -25.68
C LEU A 115 4.10 13.09 -26.31
N LYS A 116 4.64 12.96 -27.54
CA LYS A 116 5.23 14.08 -28.29
C LYS A 116 4.22 15.21 -28.58
N ARG A 117 2.95 14.88 -28.76
CA ARG A 117 1.86 15.86 -28.98
C ARG A 117 1.32 16.47 -27.67
N GLY A 118 1.98 16.21 -26.54
CA GLY A 118 1.56 16.75 -25.25
C GLY A 118 0.56 15.85 -24.49
N GLY A 119 0.36 14.61 -24.92
CA GLY A 119 -0.41 13.62 -24.16
C GLY A 119 0.26 13.26 -22.86
N VAL A 120 -0.54 12.82 -21.90
CA VAL A 120 -0.07 12.39 -20.57
C VAL A 120 -0.29 10.88 -20.44
N LEU A 121 0.76 10.17 -20.01
CA LEU A 121 0.64 8.76 -19.69
C LEU A 121 -0.05 8.61 -18.32
N ASN A 122 -1.27 8.09 -18.35
CA ASN A 122 -2.01 7.74 -17.16
C ASN A 122 -1.81 6.25 -16.86
N ILE A 123 -1.10 5.95 -15.80
CA ILE A 123 -0.83 4.58 -15.35
C ILE A 123 -1.98 4.14 -14.45
N VAL A 124 -2.79 3.22 -14.93
CA VAL A 124 -3.94 2.66 -14.19
C VAL A 124 -3.46 1.60 -13.20
N ARG A 125 -2.51 0.76 -13.63
CA ARG A 125 -1.93 -0.29 -12.80
C ARG A 125 -0.42 -0.27 -12.89
N ARG A 126 0.23 -0.04 -11.75
CA ARG A 126 1.70 -0.12 -11.64
C ARG A 126 2.20 -1.52 -11.38
N LYS A 127 1.34 -2.38 -10.84
CA LYS A 127 1.62 -3.78 -10.56
C LYS A 127 0.51 -4.64 -11.14
N VAL A 128 0.87 -5.81 -11.63
CA VAL A 128 -0.07 -6.77 -12.19
C VAL A 128 0.11 -8.10 -11.49
N GLU A 129 -1.00 -8.68 -11.02
CA GLU A 129 -1.01 -10.01 -10.44
C GLU A 129 -0.91 -11.06 -11.52
N LEU A 130 0.15 -11.84 -11.49
CA LEU A 130 0.40 -12.92 -12.41
C LEU A 130 0.56 -14.25 -11.68
N ASN A 131 0.03 -15.29 -12.31
CA ASN A 131 0.21 -16.67 -11.87
C ASN A 131 1.44 -17.24 -12.60
N CYS A 132 2.57 -17.28 -11.88
CA CYS A 132 3.85 -17.68 -12.41
C CYS A 132 4.26 -19.06 -11.89
N PRO A 133 4.91 -19.90 -12.71
CA PRO A 133 5.59 -21.09 -12.19
C PRO A 133 6.77 -20.65 -11.33
N ALA A 134 7.02 -21.39 -10.24
CA ALA A 134 8.07 -21.06 -9.28
C ALA A 134 9.49 -20.98 -9.87
N GLU A 135 9.70 -21.57 -11.03
CA GLU A 135 11.01 -21.67 -11.70
C GLU A 135 11.28 -20.49 -12.65
N ASN A 136 10.22 -19.83 -13.13
CA ASN A 136 10.35 -18.74 -14.12
C ASN A 136 9.50 -17.53 -13.69
N ILE A 137 10.06 -16.76 -12.78
CA ILE A 137 9.42 -15.55 -12.25
C ILE A 137 10.11 -14.34 -12.91
N PRO A 138 9.39 -13.51 -13.66
CA PRO A 138 9.96 -12.29 -14.23
C PRO A 138 10.08 -11.21 -13.15
N ASP A 139 11.18 -10.49 -13.16
CA ASP A 139 11.42 -9.37 -12.24
C ASP A 139 10.51 -8.17 -12.56
N GLU A 140 10.25 -7.91 -13.84
CA GLU A 140 9.45 -6.78 -14.34
C GLU A 140 8.70 -7.14 -15.63
N ILE A 141 7.59 -6.46 -15.89
CA ILE A 141 6.84 -6.54 -17.14
C ILE A 141 7.16 -5.30 -17.96
N ILE A 142 7.71 -5.50 -19.14
CA ILE A 142 8.08 -4.39 -20.03
C ILE A 142 6.92 -4.09 -20.98
N VAL A 143 6.46 -2.84 -20.95
CA VAL A 143 5.43 -2.31 -21.85
C VAL A 143 6.04 -1.27 -22.76
N ASP A 144 5.97 -1.52 -24.07
CA ASP A 144 6.47 -0.61 -25.09
C ASP A 144 5.42 0.45 -25.45
N LEU A 145 5.81 1.72 -25.37
CA LEU A 145 4.97 2.85 -25.73
C LEU A 145 5.19 3.34 -27.17
N ALA A 146 6.10 2.71 -27.93
CA ALA A 146 6.36 3.11 -29.30
C ALA A 146 5.09 3.04 -30.16
N GLY A 147 4.81 4.11 -30.90
CA GLY A 147 3.64 4.18 -31.79
C GLY A 147 2.30 4.39 -31.11
N THR A 148 2.25 4.59 -29.78
CA THR A 148 0.99 4.88 -29.09
C THR A 148 0.56 6.33 -29.30
N ASP A 149 -0.70 6.57 -29.68
CA ASP A 149 -1.27 7.90 -29.89
C ASP A 149 -2.19 8.30 -28.71
N ILE A 150 -2.60 9.56 -28.68
CA ILE A 150 -3.56 10.09 -27.69
C ILE A 150 -4.88 9.33 -27.80
N GLY A 151 -5.43 8.91 -26.66
CA GLY A 151 -6.65 8.10 -26.57
C GLY A 151 -6.40 6.59 -26.63
N THR A 152 -5.15 6.15 -26.82
CA THR A 152 -4.83 4.71 -26.85
C THR A 152 -4.83 4.14 -25.44
N SER A 153 -5.52 3.00 -25.26
CA SER A 153 -5.52 2.23 -24.01
C SER A 153 -4.71 0.96 -24.20
N ILE A 154 -3.69 0.81 -23.37
CA ILE A 154 -2.80 -0.36 -23.37
C ILE A 154 -3.42 -1.40 -22.44
N LYS A 155 -3.87 -2.51 -23.02
CA LYS A 155 -4.48 -3.64 -22.29
C LYS A 155 -3.45 -4.72 -22.03
N ILE A 156 -3.76 -5.62 -21.09
CA ILE A 156 -2.85 -6.71 -20.73
C ILE A 156 -2.58 -7.66 -21.91
N SER A 157 -3.54 -7.85 -22.81
CA SER A 157 -3.38 -8.68 -24.01
C SER A 157 -2.39 -8.12 -25.03
N SER A 158 -2.14 -6.80 -25.00
CA SER A 158 -1.12 -6.15 -25.86
C SER A 158 0.30 -6.28 -25.29
N VAL A 159 0.44 -6.74 -24.06
CA VAL A 159 1.72 -6.83 -23.37
C VAL A 159 2.34 -8.21 -23.60
N LYS A 160 3.61 -8.24 -23.97
CA LYS A 160 4.36 -9.49 -24.16
C LYS A 160 4.64 -10.11 -22.80
N LEU A 161 3.88 -11.13 -22.44
CA LEU A 161 4.13 -11.93 -21.25
C LEU A 161 5.05 -13.10 -21.59
N PRO A 162 5.96 -13.50 -20.68
CA PRO A 162 6.76 -14.71 -20.84
C PRO A 162 5.89 -15.98 -20.92
N GLU A 163 6.46 -17.05 -21.45
CA GLU A 163 5.75 -18.33 -21.57
C GLU A 163 5.31 -18.90 -20.23
N ASN A 164 4.13 -19.52 -20.19
CA ASN A 164 3.53 -20.13 -18.99
C ASN A 164 3.06 -19.18 -17.89
N ILE A 165 3.09 -17.86 -18.13
CA ILE A 165 2.58 -16.87 -17.21
C ILE A 165 1.21 -16.40 -17.66
N LYS A 166 0.24 -16.40 -16.73
CA LYS A 166 -1.11 -15.95 -17.00
C LYS A 166 -1.52 -14.91 -15.96
N PRO A 167 -2.25 -13.87 -16.37
CA PRO A 167 -2.84 -12.95 -15.39
C PRO A 167 -3.85 -13.69 -14.52
N THR A 168 -3.95 -13.30 -13.25
CA THR A 168 -4.93 -13.88 -12.32
C THR A 168 -6.36 -13.56 -12.79
N ILE A 169 -6.56 -12.36 -13.35
CA ILE A 169 -7.83 -11.92 -13.91
C ILE A 169 -7.85 -12.28 -15.39
N THR A 170 -8.53 -13.35 -15.74
CA THR A 170 -8.71 -13.82 -17.13
C THR A 170 -10.08 -13.45 -17.71
N ASP A 171 -11.06 -13.10 -16.86
CA ASP A 171 -12.45 -12.85 -17.26
C ASP A 171 -12.62 -11.60 -18.11
N ARG A 172 -11.69 -10.66 -17.98
CA ARG A 172 -11.72 -9.39 -18.71
C ARG A 172 -10.32 -8.88 -19.04
N ASP A 173 -10.23 -8.22 -20.18
CA ASP A 173 -9.05 -7.50 -20.61
C ASP A 173 -8.96 -6.17 -19.85
N PHE A 174 -8.14 -6.11 -18.81
CA PHE A 174 -7.98 -4.89 -18.03
C PHE A 174 -6.90 -3.98 -18.64
N VAL A 175 -7.12 -2.68 -18.46
CA VAL A 175 -6.20 -1.65 -18.92
C VAL A 175 -5.06 -1.48 -17.92
N VAL A 176 -3.84 -1.44 -18.44
CA VAL A 176 -2.61 -1.19 -17.67
C VAL A 176 -2.27 0.29 -17.66
N ALA A 177 -2.31 0.94 -18.82
CA ALA A 177 -2.06 2.37 -18.98
C ALA A 177 -2.88 2.96 -20.12
N THR A 178 -3.10 4.26 -20.09
CA THR A 178 -3.75 5.04 -21.15
C THR A 178 -2.96 6.30 -21.45
N VAL A 179 -2.91 6.68 -22.73
CA VAL A 179 -2.37 7.98 -23.13
C VAL A 179 -3.55 8.94 -23.26
N ALA A 180 -3.69 9.85 -22.30
CA ALA A 180 -4.78 10.84 -22.29
C ALA A 180 -4.34 12.17 -22.90
N ALA A 181 -5.31 12.91 -23.46
CA ALA A 181 -5.08 14.31 -23.86
C ALA A 181 -4.84 15.17 -22.61
N PRO A 182 -4.02 16.23 -22.70
CA PRO A 182 -3.86 17.16 -21.59
C PRO A 182 -5.20 17.88 -21.34
N THR A 183 -5.57 17.98 -20.08
CA THR A 183 -6.74 18.77 -19.68
C THR A 183 -6.38 20.24 -19.78
N ILE A 184 -6.92 20.93 -20.77
CA ILE A 184 -6.83 22.39 -20.86
C ILE A 184 -7.86 22.92 -19.84
N ILE A 185 -7.39 23.41 -18.71
CA ILE A 185 -8.22 24.19 -17.80
C ILE A 185 -8.47 25.51 -18.50
N LYS A 186 -9.64 25.65 -19.12
CA LYS A 186 -10.11 26.97 -19.50
C LYS A 186 -10.44 27.70 -18.20
N GLU A 187 -9.56 28.61 -17.78
CA GLU A 187 -9.95 29.58 -16.77
C GLU A 187 -11.22 30.25 -17.29
N PRO A 188 -12.27 30.37 -16.48
CA PRO A 188 -13.44 31.13 -16.88
C PRO A 188 -12.96 32.57 -17.11
N GLU A 189 -12.99 32.99 -18.37
CA GLU A 189 -12.84 34.40 -18.71
C GLU A 189 -13.83 35.16 -17.84
N LYS A 190 -13.32 36.06 -16.97
CA LYS A 190 -14.13 37.08 -16.34
C LYS A 190 -14.86 37.81 -17.45
N PRO A 191 -16.20 37.99 -17.35
CA PRO A 191 -16.89 38.86 -18.28
C PRO A 191 -16.24 40.25 -18.20
N ALA A 192 -15.74 40.72 -19.32
CA ALA A 192 -15.33 42.11 -19.46
C ALA A 192 -16.56 42.97 -19.18
N GLU A 193 -16.51 43.77 -18.13
CA GLU A 193 -17.43 44.88 -17.91
C GLU A 193 -17.26 45.87 -19.07
N ASP A 194 -18.25 45.88 -19.93
CA ASP A 194 -18.44 46.95 -20.87
C ASP A 194 -18.70 48.25 -20.12
N THR A 195 -17.70 49.12 -20.09
CA THR A 195 -17.85 50.55 -19.80
C THR A 195 -18.46 51.20 -21.01
N ALA A 196 -19.74 51.47 -20.96
CA ALA A 196 -20.35 52.53 -21.78
C ALA A 196 -20.95 53.55 -20.86
N ALA A 197 -20.36 54.74 -20.94
CA ALA A 197 -20.74 55.96 -20.31
C ALA A 197 -22.07 56.49 -20.86
N GLU A 198 -22.67 57.30 -20.06
CA GLU A 198 -23.40 58.55 -20.34
C GLU A 198 -24.76 58.62 -19.66
N GLY A 199 -24.86 59.48 -18.70
CA GLY A 199 -25.65 60.70 -18.82
C GLY A 199 -26.64 60.88 -17.70
N ALA A 200 -26.32 61.89 -16.87
CA ALA A 200 -27.20 62.91 -16.33
C ALA A 200 -28.16 62.59 -15.16
N GLU A 201 -27.83 63.33 -14.10
CA GLU A 201 -28.66 64.22 -13.30
C GLU A 201 -29.82 63.70 -12.45
N GLY A 202 -29.72 64.02 -11.18
CA GLY A 202 -30.91 64.25 -10.40
C GLY A 202 -30.91 63.77 -8.96
N GLU A 203 -30.37 64.61 -8.08
CA GLU A 203 -30.92 64.91 -6.74
C GLU A 203 -30.94 63.85 -5.64
N ALA A 204 -30.14 64.15 -4.62
CA ALA A 204 -30.29 63.71 -3.24
C ALA A 204 -31.55 64.37 -2.59
N PRO A 205 -31.97 64.15 -1.34
CA PRO A 205 -31.19 63.58 -0.23
C PRO A 205 -32.00 62.69 0.79
N ALA A 206 -31.23 62.27 1.75
CA ALA A 206 -31.55 62.20 3.19
C ALA A 206 -32.03 60.89 3.82
N GLU A 207 -31.24 60.55 4.82
CA GLU A 207 -31.51 60.04 6.16
C GLU A 207 -31.99 58.57 6.26
N GLY A 208 -31.43 57.81 7.08
CA GLY A 208 -30.72 57.96 8.33
C GLY A 208 -30.53 56.59 8.97
N SER A 209 -29.53 56.57 9.76
CA SER A 209 -29.31 55.87 11.02
C SER A 209 -29.09 54.37 10.95
N GLU A 210 -27.84 54.00 11.21
CA GLU A 210 -27.27 53.64 12.54
C GLU A 210 -27.67 52.31 13.07
N VAL A 211 -26.71 51.61 13.36
CA VAL A 211 -25.91 51.09 14.49
C VAL A 211 -26.26 49.63 14.73
N SER A 212 -25.44 48.66 15.01
CA SER A 212 -24.22 48.65 15.76
C SER A 212 -23.68 47.21 15.78
N ALA A 213 -22.44 47.17 15.96
CA ALA A 213 -21.61 46.04 16.39
C ALA A 213 -22.01 45.47 17.76
N LYS A 214 -21.59 44.23 17.99
CA LYS A 214 -20.93 43.70 19.20
C LYS A 214 -20.88 42.18 19.09
N GLU A 215 -19.74 41.54 19.01
CA GLU A 215 -18.77 41.23 20.09
C GLU A 215 -19.37 40.66 21.37
N GLY A 216 -18.74 39.55 21.80
CA GLY A 216 -18.83 39.02 23.14
C GLY A 216 -18.92 37.51 23.11
N GLU A 217 -17.85 36.77 23.14
CA GLU A 217 -16.94 36.36 24.24
C GLU A 217 -17.66 35.77 25.47
N ALA A 218 -17.25 34.55 25.70
CA ALA A 218 -16.82 33.94 26.95
C ALA A 218 -17.86 33.44 27.99
N ALA A 219 -17.52 32.30 28.43
CA ALA A 219 -17.36 31.83 29.79
C ALA A 219 -18.48 31.02 30.47
N LYS A 220 -18.09 29.78 30.72
CA LYS A 220 -17.88 29.18 32.05
C LYS A 220 -19.09 28.99 32.97
N LYS A 221 -19.05 27.82 33.48
CA LYS A 221 -19.26 27.33 34.86
C LYS A 221 -20.46 26.41 35.06
N ASP A 222 -20.09 25.22 35.47
CA ASP A 222 -20.18 24.58 36.82
C ASP A 222 -21.60 24.27 37.23
N GLU A 223 -21.88 23.14 37.69
CA GLU A 223 -21.68 22.40 38.91
C GLU A 223 -22.71 21.27 39.01
N LYS A 224 -22.24 20.07 39.29
CA LYS A 224 -22.44 19.36 40.56
C LYS A 224 -23.75 18.61 40.79
N GLY A 225 -23.55 17.39 41.20
CA GLY A 225 -24.42 16.69 42.13
C GLY A 225 -24.83 15.31 41.67
N LYS A 226 -24.17 14.36 42.14
CA LYS A 226 -24.34 13.58 43.38
C LYS A 226 -25.05 12.25 43.14
N GLU A 227 -24.32 11.20 43.36
CA GLU A 227 -24.49 10.16 44.35
C GLU A 227 -25.61 9.11 44.18
N GLY A 228 -25.17 7.87 44.34
CA GLY A 228 -26.01 6.73 44.70
C GLY A 228 -25.42 5.39 44.23
N THR A 229 -24.40 4.91 44.86
CA THR A 229 -24.22 3.72 45.72
C THR A 229 -25.23 2.59 45.52
N SER A 230 -24.70 1.41 45.22
CA SER A 230 -24.73 0.17 46.03
C SER A 230 -24.46 -1.03 45.11
N ASP A 231 -23.35 -1.72 45.24
CA ASP A 231 -23.14 -2.85 46.15
C ASP A 231 -24.04 -4.05 45.87
N LYS A 232 -23.44 -5.09 45.33
CA LYS A 232 -23.54 -6.47 45.82
C LYS A 232 -22.84 -7.48 44.90
N LYS A 233 -21.68 -7.92 45.36
CA LYS A 233 -21.22 -9.31 45.25
C LYS A 233 -21.92 -10.07 46.40
N PRO A 234 -22.21 -11.38 46.36
CA PRO A 234 -21.17 -12.37 46.42
C PRO A 234 -21.48 -13.78 45.81
N GLU A 235 -20.43 -14.58 45.78
CA GLU A 235 -20.27 -16.00 46.16
C GLU A 235 -20.90 -17.08 45.27
N ASP A 236 -19.98 -17.87 44.67
CA ASP A 236 -19.49 -19.17 45.17
C ASP A 236 -20.37 -20.37 44.88
N LYS A 237 -19.86 -21.28 44.08
CA LYS A 237 -19.90 -22.73 44.27
C LYS A 237 -19.24 -23.52 43.18
N LYS A 238 -18.01 -23.98 43.43
CA LYS A 238 -17.53 -25.31 43.10
C LYS A 238 -18.03 -26.25 44.20
N PRO A 239 -18.17 -27.59 44.07
CA PRO A 239 -17.22 -28.53 43.47
C PRO A 239 -17.83 -29.84 42.93
N ALA A 240 -16.94 -30.81 42.69
CA ALA A 240 -16.99 -32.26 42.64
C ALA A 240 -16.99 -32.86 41.21
N GLU A 241 -15.83 -33.32 40.70
CA GLU A 241 -15.20 -34.61 40.96
C GLU A 241 -16.07 -35.85 40.69
N LYS A 242 -15.69 -36.56 39.60
CA LYS A 242 -15.67 -38.03 39.57
C LYS A 242 -14.98 -38.57 38.33
N LYS A 243 -13.75 -39.09 38.49
CA LYS A 243 -13.24 -40.31 37.85
C LYS A 243 -13.80 -41.51 38.67
N PRO A 244 -13.72 -42.77 38.28
CA PRO A 244 -12.86 -43.43 37.31
C PRO A 244 -13.50 -44.70 36.63
N ALA A 245 -12.60 -45.52 36.04
CA ALA A 245 -12.65 -46.92 35.71
C ALA A 245 -13.04 -47.30 34.27
N GLU A 246 -12.10 -47.71 33.43
CA GLU A 246 -11.40 -49.01 33.30
C GLU A 246 -12.27 -50.19 32.82
N LYS A 247 -11.69 -50.87 31.83
CA LYS A 247 -11.93 -52.24 31.28
C LYS A 247 -12.74 -52.25 29.97
N LYS A 248 -12.18 -52.66 28.88
CA LYS A 248 -11.49 -53.91 28.52
C LYS A 248 -10.69 -53.66 27.24
#